data_a57f5b93ad8bbf08e621d57c47327794
#
_entry.id   a57f5b93ad8bbf08e621d57c47327794
#
_cell.length_a   1.000
_cell.length_b   1.000
_cell.length_c   1.000
_cell.angle_alpha   90.00
_cell.angle_beta   90.00
_cell.angle_gamma   90.00
#
_symmetry.space_group_name_H-M   'P 1'
#
loop_
_entity.id
_entity.type
_entity.pdbx_description
1 polymer ?
#
loop_
_entity_poly.entity_id
_entity_poly.type
_entity_poly.pdbx_seq_one_letter_code
_entity_poly.pdbx_strand_id
1 'polypeptide(L)'
;GADFNTEFTAVQTAVNTKADLAGSASQAFSATTATAGTNTTQVASTAFVTAAITAVKAALYPVGSIYTNAAVSTNPATLLGFGTWAAYAEGRVPVGKASSGTFDTLNATGGAETDAHTLTLNEIPSHNHSNGSYDRLLLQNGQATIHETDTSSGEPNLASSGAIAAAGGGAAHTHDILQPYIVVYMWKR
;
A
#
# COMPACT_ATOMS: atom_id res chain seq x y z
N GLY A 1 45.28 56.62 43.88
CA GLY A 1 44.95 55.27 44.25
C GLY A 1 43.53 54.84 43.78
N ALA A 2 42.56 55.78 43.78
CA ALA A 2 41.18 55.45 43.40
C ALA A 2 41.02 55.15 41.91
N ASP A 3 41.71 55.85 41.04
CA ASP A 3 41.62 55.66 39.59
C ASP A 3 42.16 54.25 39.14
N PHE A 4 43.31 53.85 39.70
CA PHE A 4 43.90 52.60 39.37
C PHE A 4 43.01 51.40 39.75
N ASN A 5 42.38 51.46 40.91
CA ASN A 5 41.46 50.44 41.38
C ASN A 5 40.19 50.35 40.50
N THR A 6 39.70 51.48 40.03
CA THR A 6 38.53 51.58 39.12
C THR A 6 38.86 50.96 37.77
N GLU A 7 40.01 51.31 37.21
CA GLU A 7 40.45 50.78 35.92
C GLU A 7 40.73 49.25 35.99
N PHE A 8 41.36 48.80 37.09
CA PHE A 8 41.64 47.40 37.29
C PHE A 8 40.32 46.59 37.41
N THR A 9 39.35 47.12 38.14
CA THR A 9 38.05 46.48 38.27
C THR A 9 37.30 46.46 36.92
N ALA A 10 37.42 47.53 36.10
CA ALA A 10 36.85 47.56 34.77
C ALA A 10 37.48 46.55 33.83
N VAL A 11 38.82 46.39 33.87
CA VAL A 11 39.54 45.36 33.08
C VAL A 11 39.14 43.97 33.52
N GLN A 12 39.11 43.73 34.86
CA GLN A 12 38.70 42.42 35.39
C GLN A 12 37.27 42.06 34.99
N THR A 13 36.35 43.02 35.01
CA THR A 13 34.98 42.84 34.55
C THR A 13 34.95 42.53 33.04
N ALA A 14 35.71 43.27 32.24
CA ALA A 14 35.81 43.04 30.81
C ALA A 14 36.41 41.69 30.47
N VAL A 15 37.41 41.20 31.21
CA VAL A 15 38.00 39.87 31.04
C VAL A 15 37.01 38.78 31.44
N ASN A 16 36.32 38.96 32.57
CA ASN A 16 35.34 37.99 33.06
C ASN A 16 34.10 37.86 32.14
N THR A 17 33.84 38.85 31.28
CA THR A 17 32.75 38.80 30.29
C THR A 17 33.18 38.13 28.97
N LYS A 18 34.47 37.79 28.81
CA LYS A 18 34.94 37.08 27.61
C LYS A 18 34.68 35.59 27.75
N ALA A 19 34.29 34.98 26.67
CA ALA A 19 34.16 33.54 26.64
C ALA A 19 35.54 32.86 26.87
N ASP A 20 35.60 31.83 27.67
CA ASP A 20 36.80 31.03 27.85
C ASP A 20 37.23 30.39 26.51
N LEU A 21 38.47 30.62 26.11
CA LEU A 21 39.02 30.11 24.86
C LEU A 21 39.04 28.57 24.84
N ALA A 22 39.16 27.95 25.99
CA ALA A 22 39.10 26.49 26.15
C ALA A 22 37.66 25.92 26.20
N GLY A 23 36.66 26.79 26.27
CA GLY A 23 35.28 26.46 26.52
C GLY A 23 35.01 26.12 27.99
N SER A 24 33.88 26.52 28.51
CA SER A 24 33.42 26.21 29.87
C SER A 24 31.96 25.80 29.86
N ALA A 25 31.58 24.73 30.55
CA ALA A 25 30.19 24.32 30.73
C ALA A 25 29.35 25.41 31.46
N SER A 26 29.97 26.33 32.18
CA SER A 26 29.33 27.42 32.91
C SER A 26 29.25 28.71 32.13
N GLN A 27 29.93 28.84 30.99
CA GLN A 27 29.94 30.05 30.13
C GLN A 27 29.31 29.69 28.76
N ALA A 28 28.03 30.00 28.60
CA ALA A 28 27.35 29.86 27.34
C ALA A 28 27.73 30.96 26.37
N PHE A 29 28.46 30.67 25.29
CA PHE A 29 28.63 31.58 24.18
C PHE A 29 27.33 31.76 23.42
N SER A 30 26.74 32.93 23.43
CA SER A 30 25.50 33.23 22.72
C SER A 30 25.80 34.00 21.44
N ALA A 31 25.42 33.42 20.28
CA ALA A 31 25.52 34.06 18.99
C ALA A 31 24.12 34.37 18.45
N THR A 32 23.96 35.47 17.73
CA THR A 32 22.72 35.76 17.01
C THR A 32 22.52 34.70 15.94
N THR A 33 21.28 34.14 15.84
CA THR A 33 20.93 33.19 14.81
C THR A 33 21.00 33.83 13.42
N ALA A 34 21.83 33.28 12.55
CA ALA A 34 21.96 33.77 11.19
C ALA A 34 20.68 33.51 10.38
N THR A 35 20.47 34.27 9.31
CA THR A 35 19.36 34.02 8.36
C THR A 35 19.56 32.67 7.66
N ALA A 36 18.46 31.97 7.37
CA ALA A 36 18.49 30.72 6.63
C ALA A 36 19.22 30.90 5.27
N GLY A 37 20.10 29.98 4.93
CA GLY A 37 20.93 30.04 3.72
C GLY A 37 22.20 30.85 3.84
N THR A 38 22.53 31.43 5.02
CA THR A 38 23.81 32.11 5.25
C THR A 38 24.98 31.13 5.05
N ASN A 39 25.89 31.47 4.18
CA ASN A 39 27.13 30.72 3.89
C ASN A 39 28.33 31.66 4.06
N THR A 40 28.68 31.92 5.30
CA THR A 40 29.80 32.79 5.67
C THR A 40 30.64 32.14 6.77
N THR A 41 31.68 32.84 7.23
CA THR A 41 32.53 32.41 8.35
C THR A 41 31.91 32.63 9.74
N GLN A 42 30.64 33.01 9.83
CA GLN A 42 29.92 33.19 11.08
C GLN A 42 29.72 31.89 11.83
N VAL A 43 29.77 31.92 13.15
CA VAL A 43 29.45 30.77 13.99
C VAL A 43 27.94 30.48 13.92
N ALA A 44 27.60 29.23 13.55
CA ALA A 44 26.21 28.81 13.52
C ALA A 44 25.68 28.62 14.95
N SER A 45 24.55 29.24 15.29
CA SER A 45 23.84 28.96 16.52
C SER A 45 23.18 27.56 16.44
N THR A 46 22.89 26.95 17.58
CA THR A 46 22.13 25.68 17.64
C THR A 46 20.75 25.82 16.99
N ALA A 47 20.13 27.00 17.10
CA ALA A 47 18.86 27.29 16.44
C ALA A 47 18.98 27.27 14.90
N PHE A 48 20.07 27.82 14.34
CA PHE A 48 20.35 27.80 12.91
C PHE A 48 20.52 26.35 12.44
N VAL A 49 21.33 25.55 13.14
CA VAL A 49 21.55 24.14 12.79
C VAL A 49 20.25 23.33 12.84
N THR A 50 19.45 23.50 13.88
CA THR A 50 18.16 22.83 14.02
C THR A 50 17.20 23.20 12.89
N ALA A 51 17.11 24.49 12.54
CA ALA A 51 16.27 24.95 11.44
C ALA A 51 16.74 24.40 10.08
N ALA A 52 18.05 24.38 9.83
CA ALA A 52 18.63 23.82 8.61
C ALA A 52 18.34 22.31 8.49
N ILE A 53 18.54 21.53 9.55
CA ILE A 53 18.21 20.09 9.57
C ILE A 53 16.72 19.86 9.31
N THR A 54 15.85 20.64 9.93
CA THR A 54 14.40 20.54 9.72
C THR A 54 14.02 20.85 8.27
N ALA A 55 14.64 21.86 7.67
CA ALA A 55 14.42 22.19 6.25
C ALA A 55 14.86 21.06 5.32
N VAL A 56 16.02 20.47 5.57
CA VAL A 56 16.51 19.29 4.80
C VAL A 56 15.54 18.11 4.92
N LYS A 57 15.10 17.78 6.14
CA LYS A 57 14.12 16.71 6.34
C LYS A 57 12.81 16.99 5.60
N ALA A 58 12.33 18.22 5.61
CA ALA A 58 11.12 18.63 4.92
C ALA A 58 11.26 18.57 3.38
N ALA A 59 12.45 18.83 2.86
CA ALA A 59 12.75 18.71 1.43
C ALA A 59 12.87 17.25 0.98
N LEU A 60 13.45 16.37 1.82
CA LEU A 60 13.52 14.93 1.54
C LEU A 60 12.15 14.25 1.55
N TYR A 61 11.29 14.68 2.43
CA TYR A 61 9.94 14.17 2.56
C TYR A 61 8.91 15.30 2.47
N PRO A 62 8.62 15.85 1.29
CA PRO A 62 7.56 16.84 1.13
C PRO A 62 6.19 16.26 1.50
N VAL A 63 5.20 17.12 1.77
CA VAL A 63 3.82 16.66 2.05
C VAL A 63 3.32 15.80 0.89
N GLY A 64 2.81 14.62 1.22
CA GLY A 64 2.39 13.60 0.26
C GLY A 64 3.41 12.49 0.02
N SER A 65 4.65 12.60 0.54
CA SER A 65 5.64 11.53 0.48
C SER A 65 5.18 10.29 1.24
N ILE A 66 5.56 9.13 0.74
CA ILE A 66 5.34 7.83 1.39
C ILE A 66 6.67 7.35 1.97
N TYR A 67 6.66 7.03 3.26
CA TYR A 67 7.74 6.36 3.96
C TYR A 67 7.41 4.89 4.11
N THR A 68 8.34 4.01 3.75
CA THR A 68 8.17 2.56 3.84
C THR A 68 9.22 1.96 4.75
N ASN A 69 8.83 1.05 5.64
CA ASN A 69 9.75 0.34 6.53
C ASN A 69 9.34 -1.12 6.67
N ALA A 70 10.29 -2.03 6.44
CA ALA A 70 10.04 -3.47 6.50
C ALA A 70 10.15 -4.07 7.92
N ALA A 71 10.66 -3.31 8.90
CA ALA A 71 10.96 -3.84 10.23
C ALA A 71 10.34 -3.05 11.38
N VAL A 72 10.26 -1.72 11.26
CA VAL A 72 9.91 -0.83 12.37
C VAL A 72 8.53 -0.23 12.17
N SER A 73 7.63 -0.49 13.12
CA SER A 73 6.25 0.01 13.13
C SER A 73 6.11 1.42 13.71
N THR A 74 7.19 2.00 14.24
CA THR A 74 7.16 3.34 14.86
C THR A 74 6.80 4.41 13.83
N ASN A 75 5.85 5.27 14.18
CA ASN A 75 5.45 6.39 13.34
C ASN A 75 6.66 7.28 12.98
N PRO A 76 6.84 7.66 11.71
CA PRO A 76 7.96 8.50 11.28
C PRO A 76 8.05 9.86 11.97
N ALA A 77 6.94 10.41 12.50
CA ALA A 77 7.00 11.61 13.34
C ALA A 77 7.92 11.43 14.53
N THR A 78 7.87 10.27 15.19
CA THR A 78 8.73 9.91 16.32
C THR A 78 10.11 9.47 15.85
N LEU A 79 10.18 8.63 14.81
CA LEU A 79 11.43 8.06 14.33
C LEU A 79 12.35 9.12 13.71
N LEU A 80 11.80 10.00 12.90
CA LEU A 80 12.53 11.05 12.19
C LEU A 80 12.52 12.39 12.93
N GLY A 81 11.64 12.53 13.93
CA GLY A 81 11.52 13.72 14.77
C GLY A 81 10.95 14.94 14.03
N PHE A 82 10.09 14.73 12.99
CA PHE A 82 9.46 15.83 12.29
C PHE A 82 8.21 15.39 11.53
N GLY A 83 7.35 16.37 11.20
CA GLY A 83 6.17 16.19 10.35
C GLY A 83 5.02 15.46 11.04
N THR A 84 3.89 15.39 10.35
CA THR A 84 2.72 14.59 10.74
C THR A 84 2.56 13.47 9.73
N TRP A 85 2.39 12.25 10.21
CA TRP A 85 2.34 11.04 9.39
C TRP A 85 1.14 10.20 9.78
N ALA A 86 0.46 9.67 8.78
CA ALA A 86 -0.65 8.74 8.95
C ALA A 86 -0.34 7.40 8.27
N ALA A 87 -0.86 6.30 8.80
CA ALA A 87 -0.79 5.01 8.13
C ALA A 87 -1.41 5.12 6.73
N TYR A 88 -0.80 4.45 5.76
CA TYR A 88 -1.21 4.56 4.36
C TYR A 88 -1.24 3.21 3.66
N ALA A 89 -2.26 3.01 2.82
CA ALA A 89 -2.44 1.84 1.98
C ALA A 89 -2.45 0.50 2.74
N GLU A 90 -3.01 0.45 3.96
CA GLU A 90 -3.13 -0.78 4.74
C GLU A 90 -3.92 -1.83 3.95
N GLY A 91 -3.31 -3.03 3.78
CA GLY A 91 -3.87 -4.12 2.97
C GLY A 91 -3.97 -3.84 1.47
N ARG A 92 -3.24 -2.85 0.93
CA ARG A 92 -3.30 -2.44 -0.48
C ARG A 92 -1.91 -2.31 -1.10
N VAL A 93 -1.85 -2.54 -2.39
CA VAL A 93 -0.66 -2.30 -3.20
C VAL A 93 -0.80 -0.92 -3.85
N PRO A 94 0.13 0.03 -3.65
CA PRO A 94 0.13 1.31 -4.35
C PRO A 94 0.33 1.12 -5.85
N VAL A 95 -0.47 1.81 -6.63
CA VAL A 95 -0.38 1.84 -8.10
C VAL A 95 -0.08 3.25 -8.56
N GLY A 96 0.75 3.39 -9.60
CA GLY A 96 1.05 4.68 -10.21
C GLY A 96 -0.19 5.33 -10.80
N LYS A 97 -0.38 6.63 -10.57
CA LYS A 97 -1.46 7.39 -11.15
C LYS A 97 -1.35 7.46 -12.68
N ALA A 98 -2.39 7.06 -13.38
CA ALA A 98 -2.51 7.23 -14.83
C ALA A 98 -3.07 8.61 -15.19
N SER A 99 -2.90 9.00 -16.46
CA SER A 99 -3.51 10.22 -16.99
C SER A 99 -5.01 10.09 -17.25
N SER A 100 -5.49 8.86 -17.48
CA SER A 100 -6.90 8.54 -17.73
C SER A 100 -7.18 7.07 -17.41
N GLY A 101 -8.44 6.68 -17.27
CA GLY A 101 -8.90 5.31 -17.02
C GLY A 101 -8.98 4.95 -15.55
N THR A 102 -8.89 3.66 -15.24
CA THR A 102 -9.15 3.13 -13.88
C THR A 102 -8.28 3.75 -12.77
N PHE A 103 -7.05 4.14 -13.10
CA PHE A 103 -6.08 4.66 -12.11
C PHE A 103 -5.84 6.17 -12.23
N ASP A 104 -6.80 6.92 -12.74
CA ASP A 104 -6.66 8.37 -13.00
C ASP A 104 -6.99 9.25 -11.79
N THR A 105 -7.62 8.72 -10.79
CA THR A 105 -8.02 9.46 -9.58
C THR A 105 -7.10 9.16 -8.43
N LEU A 106 -6.42 10.19 -7.92
CA LEU A 106 -5.49 10.06 -6.80
C LEU A 106 -6.22 9.59 -5.52
N ASN A 107 -5.63 8.62 -4.83
CA ASN A 107 -6.17 7.94 -3.63
C ASN A 107 -7.47 7.14 -3.89
N ALA A 108 -7.91 6.94 -5.12
CA ALA A 108 -8.96 5.97 -5.40
C ALA A 108 -8.53 4.58 -4.94
N THR A 109 -9.47 3.78 -4.49
CA THR A 109 -9.25 2.41 -4.02
C THR A 109 -10.13 1.46 -4.80
N GLY A 110 -9.62 0.26 -5.05
CA GLY A 110 -10.35 -0.77 -5.77
C GLY A 110 -9.62 -2.11 -5.71
N GLY A 111 -10.11 -3.05 -6.51
CA GLY A 111 -9.60 -4.42 -6.53
C GLY A 111 -10.22 -5.32 -5.47
N ALA A 112 -9.95 -6.60 -5.58
CA ALA A 112 -10.38 -7.65 -4.68
C ALA A 112 -9.24 -8.67 -4.51
N GLU A 113 -9.33 -9.51 -3.50
CA GLU A 113 -8.38 -10.61 -3.28
C GLU A 113 -8.78 -11.86 -4.08
N THR A 114 -10.07 -11.98 -4.34
CA THR A 114 -10.67 -13.09 -5.09
C THR A 114 -11.61 -12.56 -6.16
N ASP A 115 -11.73 -13.29 -7.25
CA ASP A 115 -12.73 -13.06 -8.28
C ASP A 115 -13.73 -14.22 -8.30
N ALA A 116 -15.03 -13.89 -8.23
CA ALA A 116 -16.11 -14.86 -8.30
C ALA A 116 -16.62 -14.95 -9.74
N HIS A 117 -16.48 -16.12 -10.35
CA HIS A 117 -16.87 -16.38 -11.72
C HIS A 117 -17.88 -17.52 -11.84
N THR A 118 -18.96 -17.28 -12.59
CA THR A 118 -19.89 -18.33 -12.99
C THR A 118 -19.63 -18.68 -14.46
N LEU A 119 -19.33 -19.94 -14.73
CA LEU A 119 -19.07 -20.38 -16.11
C LEU A 119 -20.27 -20.12 -17.01
N THR A 120 -20.01 -19.48 -18.11
CA THR A 120 -20.97 -19.34 -19.22
C THR A 120 -20.86 -20.51 -20.18
N LEU A 121 -21.87 -20.70 -21.03
CA LEU A 121 -21.88 -21.78 -22.02
C LEU A 121 -20.67 -21.72 -22.97
N ASN A 122 -20.19 -20.51 -23.27
CA ASN A 122 -19.05 -20.31 -24.19
C ASN A 122 -17.68 -20.66 -23.55
N GLU A 123 -17.61 -20.75 -22.24
CA GLU A 123 -16.38 -21.08 -21.49
C GLU A 123 -16.25 -22.57 -21.24
N ILE A 124 -17.28 -23.35 -21.52
CA ILE A 124 -17.25 -24.80 -21.49
C ILE A 124 -16.65 -25.28 -22.81
N PRO A 125 -15.63 -26.17 -22.80
CA PRO A 125 -15.10 -26.75 -24.02
C PRO A 125 -16.22 -27.37 -24.87
N SER A 126 -16.16 -27.17 -26.19
CA SER A 126 -17.12 -27.82 -27.11
C SER A 126 -17.08 -29.31 -26.89
N HIS A 127 -18.23 -29.87 -26.56
CA HIS A 127 -18.42 -31.32 -26.37
C HIS A 127 -19.75 -31.74 -26.96
N ASN A 128 -19.83 -33.00 -27.32
CA ASN A 128 -21.08 -33.60 -27.78
C ASN A 128 -21.34 -34.92 -27.03
N HIS A 129 -22.56 -35.34 -27.06
CA HIS A 129 -22.99 -36.63 -26.51
C HIS A 129 -23.30 -37.66 -27.61
N SER A 130 -22.78 -37.43 -28.83
CA SER A 130 -23.14 -38.20 -30.04
C SER A 130 -22.65 -39.65 -30.05
N ASN A 131 -21.83 -40.10 -29.10
CA ASN A 131 -21.33 -41.49 -28.98
C ASN A 131 -21.84 -42.21 -27.75
N GLY A 132 -22.81 -41.68 -27.05
CA GLY A 132 -23.43 -42.37 -25.91
C GLY A 132 -24.54 -43.31 -26.36
N SER A 133 -24.80 -44.36 -25.58
CA SER A 133 -25.91 -45.33 -25.82
C SER A 133 -27.26 -44.65 -25.93
N TYR A 134 -27.39 -43.40 -25.50
CA TYR A 134 -28.61 -42.61 -25.53
C TYR A 134 -28.96 -42.08 -26.93
N ASP A 135 -27.97 -41.70 -27.76
CA ASP A 135 -28.22 -41.30 -29.15
C ASP A 135 -28.71 -42.47 -30.00
N ARG A 136 -28.26 -43.66 -29.72
CA ARG A 136 -28.74 -44.87 -30.41
C ARG A 136 -30.17 -45.26 -30.04
N LEU A 137 -30.59 -44.92 -28.82
CA LEU A 137 -31.97 -45.18 -28.37
C LEU A 137 -32.98 -44.25 -29.03
N LEU A 138 -32.58 -43.03 -29.34
CA LEU A 138 -33.46 -41.98 -29.91
C LEU A 138 -33.50 -42.00 -31.45
N LEU A 139 -32.52 -42.67 -32.13
CA LEU A 139 -32.36 -42.63 -33.59
C LEU A 139 -32.64 -43.98 -34.26
N GLN A 140 -33.18 -44.97 -33.56
CA GLN A 140 -33.53 -46.24 -34.19
C GLN A 140 -34.80 -46.02 -35.01
N ASN A 141 -34.63 -45.90 -36.34
CA ASN A 141 -35.63 -45.82 -37.39
C ASN A 141 -36.08 -44.46 -37.93
N GLY A 142 -35.32 -43.36 -37.74
CA GLY A 142 -35.60 -42.14 -38.48
C GLY A 142 -36.94 -41.45 -38.15
N GLN A 143 -37.64 -41.89 -37.13
CA GLN A 143 -38.82 -41.26 -36.57
C GLN A 143 -38.58 -40.93 -35.13
N ALA A 144 -38.69 -39.69 -34.77
CA ALA A 144 -38.75 -39.20 -33.39
C ALA A 144 -40.10 -39.60 -32.76
N THR A 145 -40.39 -40.88 -32.68
CA THR A 145 -41.48 -41.40 -31.89
C THR A 145 -40.86 -41.99 -30.63
N ILE A 146 -41.13 -41.36 -29.51
CA ILE A 146 -41.05 -42.01 -28.21
C ILE A 146 -41.87 -43.27 -28.34
N HIS A 147 -41.22 -44.46 -28.37
CA HIS A 147 -41.93 -45.69 -28.46
C HIS A 147 -42.63 -45.87 -27.10
N GLU A 148 -43.91 -45.56 -27.07
CA GLU A 148 -44.76 -45.95 -25.96
C GLU A 148 -44.74 -47.48 -25.87
N THR A 149 -44.33 -47.94 -24.73
CA THR A 149 -44.37 -49.26 -24.16
C THR A 149 -45.14 -50.34 -24.93
N ASP A 150 -44.45 -51.17 -25.69
CA ASP A 150 -44.96 -52.51 -25.98
C ASP A 150 -44.76 -53.36 -24.72
N THR A 151 -45.81 -53.58 -23.99
CA THR A 151 -45.87 -54.41 -22.78
C THR A 151 -45.92 -55.90 -23.07
N SER A 152 -45.78 -56.31 -24.34
CA SER A 152 -46.01 -57.73 -24.77
C SER A 152 -44.74 -58.55 -24.90
N SER A 153 -43.53 -57.99 -24.81
CA SER A 153 -42.28 -58.69 -25.13
C SER A 153 -41.23 -58.83 -24.03
N GLY A 154 -41.55 -58.45 -22.79
CA GLY A 154 -40.62 -58.69 -21.67
C GLY A 154 -39.34 -57.78 -21.73
N GLU A 155 -39.30 -56.83 -22.61
CA GLU A 155 -38.21 -55.82 -22.65
C GLU A 155 -38.28 -54.93 -21.39
N PRO A 156 -37.15 -54.61 -20.81
CA PRO A 156 -37.14 -53.75 -19.63
C PRO A 156 -37.79 -52.40 -19.99
N ASN A 157 -38.86 -52.08 -19.28
CA ASN A 157 -39.52 -50.78 -19.36
C ASN A 157 -38.47 -49.70 -19.04
N LEU A 158 -37.91 -49.12 -20.09
CA LEU A 158 -37.13 -47.88 -19.93
C LEU A 158 -38.10 -46.79 -19.62
N ALA A 159 -38.40 -46.62 -18.32
CA ALA A 159 -39.22 -45.54 -17.85
C ALA A 159 -38.72 -44.21 -18.45
N SER A 160 -39.57 -43.53 -19.19
CA SER A 160 -39.32 -42.22 -19.83
C SER A 160 -38.96 -41.10 -18.85
N SER A 161 -38.69 -41.44 -17.59
CA SER A 161 -38.29 -40.51 -16.53
C SER A 161 -36.78 -40.40 -16.35
N GLY A 162 -35.99 -41.09 -17.19
CA GLY A 162 -34.54 -40.94 -17.20
C GLY A 162 -34.09 -39.70 -17.98
N ALA A 163 -34.70 -38.54 -17.76
CA ALA A 163 -34.08 -37.32 -18.21
C ALA A 163 -32.67 -37.30 -17.64
N ILE A 164 -31.67 -37.14 -18.52
CA ILE A 164 -30.30 -36.89 -18.07
C ILE A 164 -30.39 -35.69 -17.11
N ALA A 165 -30.24 -35.98 -15.84
CA ALA A 165 -30.31 -34.92 -14.84
C ALA A 165 -29.26 -33.90 -15.17
N ALA A 166 -29.63 -32.63 -15.04
CA ALA A 166 -28.67 -31.56 -15.20
C ALA A 166 -27.51 -31.82 -14.22
N ALA A 167 -26.31 -32.00 -14.75
CA ALA A 167 -25.10 -32.11 -13.96
C ALA A 167 -24.48 -30.73 -13.87
N GLY A 168 -24.09 -30.35 -12.65
CA GLY A 168 -23.50 -29.02 -12.38
C GLY A 168 -24.48 -28.09 -11.69
N GLY A 169 -24.00 -27.42 -10.65
CA GLY A 169 -24.82 -26.56 -9.79
C GLY A 169 -25.04 -25.13 -10.30
N GLY A 170 -24.39 -24.72 -11.40
CA GLY A 170 -24.45 -23.34 -11.88
C GLY A 170 -23.97 -22.29 -10.88
N ALA A 171 -23.32 -22.74 -9.79
CA ALA A 171 -22.80 -21.84 -8.78
C ALA A 171 -21.50 -21.18 -9.20
N ALA A 172 -21.27 -19.97 -8.74
CA ALA A 172 -19.99 -19.31 -8.93
C ALA A 172 -18.89 -20.04 -8.17
N HIS A 173 -17.72 -20.12 -8.74
CA HIS A 173 -16.47 -20.50 -8.07
C HIS A 173 -15.56 -19.29 -7.96
N THR A 174 -14.55 -19.34 -7.09
CA THR A 174 -13.63 -18.22 -6.83
C THR A 174 -12.24 -18.53 -7.33
N HIS A 175 -11.59 -17.52 -7.88
CA HIS A 175 -10.16 -17.53 -8.21
C HIS A 175 -9.43 -16.58 -7.29
N ASP A 176 -8.32 -17.03 -6.69
CA ASP A 176 -7.39 -16.14 -6.00
C ASP A 176 -6.63 -15.34 -7.04
N ILE A 177 -6.72 -14.01 -6.93
CA ILE A 177 -6.06 -13.08 -7.86
C ILE A 177 -4.91 -12.32 -7.21
N LEU A 178 -4.53 -12.71 -5.98
CA LEU A 178 -3.40 -12.14 -5.28
C LEU A 178 -2.08 -12.49 -5.97
N GLN A 179 -1.32 -11.48 -6.36
CA GLN A 179 0.06 -11.64 -6.78
C GLN A 179 0.97 -11.88 -5.57
N PRO A 180 2.17 -12.48 -5.74
CA PRO A 180 3.15 -12.55 -4.67
C PRO A 180 3.43 -11.17 -4.08
N TYR A 181 3.41 -11.04 -2.77
CA TYR A 181 3.57 -9.77 -2.06
C TYR A 181 4.47 -9.90 -0.84
N ILE A 182 4.95 -8.78 -0.35
CA ILE A 182 5.61 -8.64 0.94
C ILE A 182 4.93 -7.52 1.73
N VAL A 183 4.67 -7.76 2.99
CA VAL A 183 4.02 -6.79 3.87
C VAL A 183 5.06 -5.88 4.50
N VAL A 184 4.83 -4.57 4.42
CA VAL A 184 5.68 -3.54 5.01
C VAL A 184 4.81 -2.46 5.66
N TYR A 185 5.38 -1.70 6.60
CA TYR A 185 4.72 -0.51 7.13
C TYR A 185 4.84 0.63 6.13
N MET A 186 3.72 1.29 5.82
CA MET A 186 3.68 2.47 4.97
C MET A 186 3.01 3.65 5.69
N TRP A 187 3.61 4.82 5.55
CA TRP A 187 3.15 6.05 6.17
C TRP A 187 3.16 7.17 5.14
N LYS A 188 2.13 8.00 5.12
CA LYS A 188 2.04 9.18 4.27
C LYS A 188 2.16 10.44 5.13
N ARG A 189 3.04 11.35 4.71
CA ARG A 189 3.21 12.67 5.32
C ARG A 189 2.12 13.63 4.91
#